data_3f27661135886754b87343c6af62596f
#
_entry.id   3f27661135886754b87343c6af62596f
#
_cell.length_a   1.000
_cell.length_b   1.000
_cell.length_c   1.000
_cell.angle_alpha   90.00
_cell.angle_beta   90.00
_cell.angle_gamma   90.00
#
_symmetry.space_group_name_H-M   'P 1'
#
loop_
_entity.id
_entity.type
_entity.pdbx_description
1 polymer ?
#
loop_
_entity_poly.entity_id
_entity_poly.type
_entity_poly.pdbx_seq_one_letter_code
_entity_poly.pdbx_strand_id
1 'polypeptide(L)'
;MQAKLPKIFKLKAGNASKTVLLLAGIFFFLCLLFTLHRYYTFYASFDQGIFNQVFWNNLHGRFFQSSLSSSLSTNVVHAGEVPTVYYHRLGQHFTPALLLWLPIYALFPSPATLTVLQVTLITAAGLVLYVLARQYL
;
A
#
# COMPACT_ATOMS: atom_id res chain seq x y z
N MET A 1 21.91 24.20 -25.01
CA MET A 1 22.01 24.04 -23.54
C MET A 1 21.68 22.57 -23.21
N GLN A 2 22.69 21.68 -23.13
CA GLN A 2 22.49 20.26 -22.78
C GLN A 2 22.34 20.18 -21.27
N ALA A 3 21.14 19.86 -20.79
CA ALA A 3 20.91 19.53 -19.39
C ALA A 3 21.66 18.24 -19.08
N LYS A 4 22.79 18.32 -18.33
CA LYS A 4 23.45 17.15 -17.76
C LYS A 4 22.46 16.47 -16.83
N LEU A 5 21.95 15.30 -17.25
CA LEU A 5 21.19 14.43 -16.35
C LEU A 5 22.00 14.22 -15.06
N PRO A 6 21.41 14.42 -13.89
CA PRO A 6 22.11 14.21 -12.62
C PRO A 6 22.60 12.76 -12.55
N LYS A 7 23.82 12.55 -12.07
CA LYS A 7 24.42 11.22 -11.86
C LYS A 7 23.75 10.50 -10.68
N ILE A 8 22.47 10.23 -10.79
CA ILE A 8 21.59 9.75 -9.71
C ILE A 8 21.98 8.35 -9.20
N PHE A 9 22.86 7.60 -9.87
CA PHE A 9 23.10 6.20 -9.55
C PHE A 9 24.57 5.74 -9.38
N LYS A 10 25.50 6.64 -9.07
CA LYS A 10 26.82 6.20 -8.63
C LYS A 10 26.96 6.26 -7.11
N LEU A 11 26.18 5.47 -6.40
CA LEU A 11 26.37 5.21 -4.98
C LEU A 11 27.64 4.35 -4.83
N LYS A 12 28.78 4.95 -4.50
CA LYS A 12 29.88 4.19 -3.90
C LYS A 12 29.34 3.53 -2.63
N ALA A 13 29.25 2.20 -2.63
CA ALA A 13 28.81 1.42 -1.49
C ALA A 13 29.80 1.56 -0.33
N GLY A 14 29.70 2.62 0.44
CA GLY A 14 30.42 2.81 1.69
C GLY A 14 29.76 1.99 2.82
N ASN A 15 30.47 1.84 3.95
CA ASN A 15 29.95 1.11 5.12
C ASN A 15 28.60 1.65 5.59
N ALA A 16 28.37 2.96 5.53
CA ALA A 16 27.09 3.58 5.85
C ALA A 16 25.91 3.05 5.00
N SER A 17 26.14 2.84 3.69
CA SER A 17 25.08 2.27 2.81
C SER A 17 24.75 0.82 3.18
N LYS A 18 25.74 0.02 3.57
CA LYS A 18 25.52 -1.35 4.03
C LYS A 18 24.71 -1.40 5.33
N THR A 19 25.04 -0.52 6.27
CA THR A 19 24.31 -0.40 7.53
C THR A 19 22.85 -0.01 7.29
N VAL A 20 22.58 0.97 6.43
CA VAL A 20 21.21 1.39 6.10
C VAL A 20 20.43 0.26 5.43
N LEU A 21 21.03 -0.48 4.50
CA LEU A 21 20.38 -1.65 3.89
C LEU A 21 20.08 -2.74 4.90
N LEU A 22 20.99 -3.01 5.84
CA LEU A 22 20.76 -3.96 6.93
C LEU A 22 19.59 -3.52 7.80
N LEU A 23 19.56 -2.26 8.23
CA LEU A 23 18.48 -1.71 9.06
C LEU A 23 17.14 -1.71 8.31
N ALA A 24 17.13 -1.37 7.02
CA ALA A 24 15.94 -1.44 6.19
C ALA A 24 15.43 -2.88 6.06
N GLY A 25 16.33 -3.86 5.92
CA GLY A 25 15.98 -5.28 5.91
C GLY A 25 15.36 -5.74 7.25
N ILE A 26 15.99 -5.38 8.38
CA ILE A 26 15.44 -5.67 9.72
C ILE A 26 14.06 -5.03 9.88
N PHE A 27 13.91 -3.76 9.53
CA PHE A 27 12.63 -3.05 9.56
C PHE A 27 11.58 -3.77 8.72
N PHE A 28 11.92 -4.11 7.46
CA PHE A 28 11.03 -4.84 6.56
C PHE A 28 10.51 -6.14 7.18
N PHE A 29 11.41 -7.00 7.65
CA PHE A 29 11.03 -8.30 8.19
C PHE A 29 10.24 -8.19 9.49
N LEU A 30 10.59 -7.27 10.39
CA LEU A 30 9.85 -7.06 11.63
C LEU A 30 8.43 -6.52 11.33
N CYS A 31 8.31 -5.50 10.49
CA CYS A 31 7.00 -4.96 10.10
C CYS A 31 6.16 -6.01 9.38
N LEU A 32 6.76 -6.80 8.49
CA LEU A 32 6.06 -7.86 7.79
C LEU A 32 5.56 -8.94 8.75
N LEU A 33 6.41 -9.37 9.68
CA LEU A 33 6.05 -10.35 10.70
C LEU A 33 4.85 -9.88 11.55
N PHE A 34 4.91 -8.65 12.07
CA PHE A 34 3.83 -8.12 12.91
C PHE A 34 2.53 -7.87 12.14
N THR A 35 2.62 -7.35 10.93
CA THR A 35 1.42 -7.06 10.13
C THR A 35 0.74 -8.33 9.61
N LEU A 36 1.50 -9.33 9.19
CA LEU A 36 0.95 -10.64 8.82
C LEU A 36 0.41 -11.39 10.04
N HIS A 37 1.11 -11.33 11.17
CA HIS A 37 0.61 -11.91 12.43
C HIS A 37 -0.77 -11.31 12.77
N ARG A 38 -0.93 -9.98 12.75
CA ARG A 38 -2.22 -9.32 12.97
C ARG A 38 -3.29 -9.80 11.99
N TYR A 39 -2.96 -9.95 10.72
CA TYR A 39 -3.89 -10.45 9.72
C TYR A 39 -4.36 -11.89 10.04
N TYR A 40 -3.43 -12.80 10.32
CA TYR A 40 -3.76 -14.20 10.58
C TYR A 40 -4.41 -14.45 11.96
N THR A 41 -4.28 -13.51 12.89
CA THR A 41 -4.99 -13.55 14.19
C THR A 41 -6.31 -12.77 14.19
N PHE A 42 -6.82 -12.42 13.01
CA PHE A 42 -8.09 -11.71 12.82
C PHE A 42 -8.17 -10.30 13.44
N TYR A 43 -7.03 -9.68 13.74
CA TYR A 43 -6.92 -8.27 14.14
C TYR A 43 -6.70 -7.32 12.95
N ALA A 44 -7.13 -7.73 11.75
CA ALA A 44 -7.07 -6.89 10.55
C ALA A 44 -7.92 -5.63 10.75
N SER A 45 -7.43 -4.49 10.25
CA SER A 45 -8.18 -3.25 10.32
C SER A 45 -9.35 -3.25 9.33
N PHE A 46 -10.39 -2.49 9.64
CA PHE A 46 -11.52 -2.25 8.74
C PHE A 46 -11.05 -1.72 7.36
N ASP A 47 -10.07 -0.80 7.36
CA ASP A 47 -9.49 -0.26 6.14
C ASP A 47 -8.86 -1.34 5.25
N GLN A 48 -8.23 -2.35 5.83
CA GLN A 48 -7.66 -3.47 5.08
C GLN A 48 -8.76 -4.23 4.31
N GLY A 49 -9.93 -4.40 4.93
CA GLY A 49 -11.10 -4.98 4.27
C GLY A 49 -11.60 -4.12 3.11
N ILE A 50 -11.70 -2.80 3.31
CA ILE A 50 -12.09 -1.85 2.27
C ILE A 50 -11.12 -1.93 1.07
N PHE A 51 -9.81 -1.81 1.31
CA PHE A 51 -8.83 -1.87 0.23
C PHE A 51 -8.83 -3.21 -0.49
N ASN A 52 -8.93 -4.33 0.22
CA ASN A 52 -9.03 -5.64 -0.41
C ASN A 52 -10.26 -5.73 -1.32
N GLN A 53 -11.40 -5.23 -0.88
CA GLN A 53 -12.62 -5.20 -1.69
C GLN A 53 -12.48 -4.28 -2.92
N VAL A 54 -11.85 -3.11 -2.76
CA VAL A 54 -11.57 -2.19 -3.87
C VAL A 54 -10.69 -2.86 -4.92
N PHE A 55 -9.60 -3.53 -4.52
CA PHE A 55 -8.73 -4.24 -5.45
C PHE A 55 -9.46 -5.39 -6.15
N TRP A 56 -10.21 -6.19 -5.40
CA TRP A 56 -11.03 -7.26 -5.95
C TRP A 56 -12.05 -6.75 -6.97
N ASN A 57 -12.78 -5.70 -6.62
CA ASN A 57 -13.78 -5.09 -7.50
C ASN A 57 -13.16 -4.47 -8.75
N ASN A 58 -11.96 -3.87 -8.64
CA ASN A 58 -11.22 -3.37 -9.79
C ASN A 58 -10.91 -4.49 -10.81
N LEU A 59 -10.54 -5.70 -10.35
CA LEU A 59 -10.31 -6.85 -11.22
C LEU A 59 -11.59 -7.33 -11.94
N HIS A 60 -12.77 -7.01 -11.39
CA HIS A 60 -14.07 -7.43 -11.93
C HIS A 60 -14.81 -6.28 -12.61
N GLY A 61 -14.12 -5.22 -13.04
CA GLY A 61 -14.70 -4.10 -13.78
C GLY A 61 -15.53 -3.12 -12.94
N ARG A 62 -15.57 -3.28 -11.61
CA ARG A 62 -16.27 -2.40 -10.67
C ARG A 62 -15.26 -1.46 -10.00
N PHE A 63 -14.75 -0.52 -10.77
CA PHE A 63 -13.63 0.33 -10.37
C PHE A 63 -13.93 1.14 -9.10
N PHE A 64 -13.03 1.02 -8.12
CA PHE A 64 -13.03 1.72 -6.84
C PHE A 64 -14.30 1.56 -5.99
N GLN A 65 -15.11 0.55 -6.27
CA GLN A 65 -16.33 0.30 -5.49
C GLN A 65 -16.03 -0.49 -4.23
N SER A 66 -16.71 -0.15 -3.15
CA SER A 66 -16.67 -0.89 -1.88
C SER A 66 -17.99 -0.77 -1.16
N SER A 67 -18.61 -1.92 -0.81
CA SER A 67 -19.79 -1.96 0.05
C SER A 67 -19.46 -1.65 1.51
N LEU A 68 -18.24 -1.95 1.95
CA LEU A 68 -17.77 -1.60 3.30
C LEU A 68 -17.66 -0.09 3.48
N SER A 69 -17.24 0.64 2.44
CA SER A 69 -17.24 2.12 2.48
C SER A 69 -18.65 2.68 2.52
N SER A 70 -19.61 2.05 1.85
CA SER A 70 -21.01 2.49 1.88
C SER A 70 -21.66 2.31 3.24
N SER A 71 -21.29 1.27 3.99
CA SER A 71 -21.81 1.05 5.34
C SER A 71 -21.41 2.11 6.35
N LEU A 72 -20.28 2.80 6.13
CA LEU A 72 -19.87 3.97 6.92
C LEU A 72 -20.69 5.23 6.62
N SER A 73 -21.22 5.32 5.42
CA SER A 73 -21.99 6.47 4.93
C SER A 73 -23.50 6.22 4.96
N THR A 74 -23.93 4.97 5.21
CA THR A 74 -25.35 4.63 5.26
C THR A 74 -26.02 5.17 6.51
N ASN A 75 -27.12 5.81 6.27
CA ASN A 75 -28.07 6.26 7.26
C ASN A 75 -28.42 5.11 8.21
N VAL A 76 -28.43 5.36 9.50
CA VAL A 76 -28.80 4.44 10.58
C VAL A 76 -30.17 3.75 10.34
N VAL A 77 -30.99 4.34 9.48
CA VAL A 77 -32.34 3.83 9.08
C VAL A 77 -32.28 2.45 8.40
N HIS A 78 -31.15 2.07 7.80
CA HIS A 78 -30.99 0.79 7.09
C HIS A 78 -30.04 -0.17 7.81
N ALA A 79 -29.87 -0.03 9.12
CA ALA A 79 -29.04 -0.91 9.93
C ALA A 79 -29.57 -2.36 9.82
N GLY A 80 -28.76 -3.24 9.24
CA GLY A 80 -29.10 -4.66 9.02
C GLY A 80 -29.44 -5.06 7.59
N GLU A 81 -29.61 -4.10 6.67
CA GLU A 81 -29.76 -4.41 5.24
C GLU A 81 -28.41 -4.53 4.55
N VAL A 82 -28.31 -5.49 3.63
CA VAL A 82 -27.12 -5.59 2.76
C VAL A 82 -27.08 -4.34 1.87
N PRO A 83 -25.98 -3.57 1.86
CA PRO A 83 -25.92 -2.37 1.05
C PRO A 83 -26.09 -2.71 -0.44
N THR A 84 -27.17 -2.23 -1.04
CA THR A 84 -27.43 -2.36 -2.49
C THR A 84 -26.62 -1.35 -3.31
N VAL A 85 -26.12 -0.31 -2.65
CA VAL A 85 -25.34 0.76 -3.28
C VAL A 85 -23.87 0.63 -2.90
N TYR A 86 -23.00 0.47 -3.89
CA TYR A 86 -21.58 0.50 -3.72
C TYR A 86 -21.07 1.95 -3.74
N TYR A 87 -20.29 2.30 -2.73
CA TYR A 87 -19.67 3.59 -2.64
C TYR A 87 -18.34 3.61 -3.43
N HIS A 88 -18.13 4.65 -4.23
CA HIS A 88 -16.87 4.84 -4.93
C HIS A 88 -15.83 5.49 -4.02
N ARG A 89 -14.78 4.76 -3.69
CA ARG A 89 -13.69 5.20 -2.81
C ARG A 89 -13.02 6.50 -3.27
N LEU A 90 -12.97 6.76 -4.58
CA LEU A 90 -12.41 7.99 -5.13
C LEU A 90 -13.14 9.26 -4.66
N GLY A 91 -14.39 9.15 -4.22
CA GLY A 91 -15.13 10.27 -3.63
C GLY A 91 -14.63 10.66 -2.23
N GLN A 92 -14.04 9.71 -1.49
CA GLN A 92 -13.44 9.96 -0.18
C GLN A 92 -11.94 10.25 -0.27
N HIS A 93 -11.23 9.45 -1.06
CA HIS A 93 -9.79 9.52 -1.23
C HIS A 93 -9.43 9.36 -2.71
N PHE A 94 -8.93 10.41 -3.32
CA PHE A 94 -8.48 10.37 -4.71
C PHE A 94 -7.13 9.64 -4.81
N THR A 95 -7.17 8.33 -4.96
CA THR A 95 -5.99 7.45 -4.99
C THR A 95 -5.93 6.59 -6.25
N PRO A 96 -5.88 7.17 -7.47
CA PRO A 96 -5.81 6.40 -8.72
C PRO A 96 -4.52 5.56 -8.82
N ALA A 97 -3.48 5.93 -8.08
CA ALA A 97 -2.21 5.18 -8.02
C ALA A 97 -2.38 3.72 -7.55
N LEU A 98 -3.50 3.37 -6.90
CA LEU A 98 -3.80 1.98 -6.53
C LEU A 98 -3.87 1.06 -7.74
N LEU A 99 -4.28 1.58 -8.91
CA LEU A 99 -4.33 0.78 -10.15
C LEU A 99 -2.94 0.28 -10.60
N LEU A 100 -1.86 0.96 -10.24
CA LEU A 100 -0.50 0.53 -10.54
C LEU A 100 -0.14 -0.81 -9.88
N TRP A 101 -0.78 -1.12 -8.75
CA TRP A 101 -0.54 -2.33 -7.97
C TRP A 101 -1.50 -3.46 -8.32
N LEU A 102 -2.52 -3.16 -9.14
CA LEU A 102 -3.53 -4.13 -9.55
C LEU A 102 -2.93 -5.39 -10.22
N PRO A 103 -1.91 -5.30 -11.10
CA PRO A 103 -1.30 -6.48 -11.68
C PRO A 103 -0.68 -7.43 -10.65
N ILE A 104 -0.06 -6.89 -9.60
CA ILE A 104 0.54 -7.71 -8.52
C ILE A 104 -0.57 -8.36 -7.70
N TYR A 105 -1.61 -7.59 -7.37
CA TYR A 105 -2.76 -8.14 -6.65
C TYR A 105 -3.48 -9.23 -7.46
N ALA A 106 -3.56 -9.08 -8.79
CA ALA A 106 -4.20 -10.08 -9.67
C ALA A 106 -3.51 -11.45 -9.63
N LEU A 107 -2.18 -11.49 -9.39
CA LEU A 107 -1.44 -12.75 -9.26
C LEU A 107 -1.76 -13.47 -7.94
N PHE A 108 -1.99 -12.72 -6.87
CA PHE A 108 -2.26 -13.23 -5.53
C PHE A 108 -3.36 -12.39 -4.87
N PRO A 109 -4.65 -12.59 -5.23
CA PRO A 109 -5.75 -11.75 -4.74
C PRO A 109 -6.08 -12.05 -3.27
N SER A 110 -5.39 -11.37 -2.38
CA SER A 110 -5.47 -11.57 -0.93
C SER A 110 -5.16 -10.27 -0.16
N PRO A 111 -5.78 -10.03 1.00
CA PRO A 111 -5.38 -8.95 1.89
C PRO A 111 -3.91 -9.05 2.33
N ALA A 112 -3.35 -10.27 2.44
CA ALA A 112 -1.95 -10.47 2.75
C ALA A 112 -1.02 -9.85 1.68
N THR A 113 -1.39 -9.92 0.40
CA THR A 113 -0.66 -9.28 -0.70
C THR A 113 -0.59 -7.77 -0.51
N LEU A 114 -1.69 -7.13 -0.13
CA LEU A 114 -1.73 -5.70 0.15
C LEU A 114 -0.84 -5.34 1.34
N THR A 115 -0.81 -6.19 2.37
CA THR A 115 0.08 -6.02 3.52
C THR A 115 1.55 -6.08 3.11
N VAL A 116 1.94 -7.06 2.30
CA VAL A 116 3.31 -7.17 1.76
C VAL A 116 3.68 -5.94 0.93
N LEU A 117 2.77 -5.50 0.04
CA LEU A 117 2.96 -4.30 -0.77
C LEU A 117 3.16 -3.06 0.12
N GLN A 118 2.33 -2.88 1.13
CA GLN A 118 2.43 -1.74 2.04
C GLN A 118 3.78 -1.69 2.75
N VAL A 119 4.25 -2.78 3.33
CA VAL A 119 5.54 -2.85 4.02
C VAL A 119 6.68 -2.61 3.04
N THR A 120 6.61 -3.19 1.83
CA THR A 120 7.61 -2.98 0.78
C THR A 120 7.71 -1.51 0.38
N LEU A 121 6.58 -0.85 0.16
CA LEU A 121 6.53 0.57 -0.24
C LEU A 121 7.09 1.49 0.85
N ILE A 122 6.74 1.25 2.11
CA ILE A 122 7.25 2.04 3.23
C ILE A 122 8.77 1.88 3.36
N THR A 123 9.27 0.65 3.26
CA THR A 123 10.70 0.37 3.30
C THR A 123 11.44 1.02 2.13
N ALA A 124 10.90 0.90 0.92
CA ALA A 124 11.46 1.53 -0.27
C ALA A 124 11.47 3.06 -0.17
N ALA A 125 10.42 3.67 0.38
CA ALA A 125 10.36 5.11 0.61
C ALA A 125 11.48 5.58 1.56
N GLY A 126 11.75 4.82 2.63
CA GLY A 126 12.88 5.09 3.54
C GLY A 126 14.24 5.04 2.83
N LEU A 127 14.44 4.05 1.95
CA LEU A 127 15.67 3.94 1.16
C LEU A 127 15.82 5.10 0.16
N VAL A 128 14.74 5.49 -0.52
CA VAL A 128 14.73 6.63 -1.43
C VAL A 128 15.06 7.91 -0.66
N LEU A 129 14.45 8.11 0.49
CA LEU A 129 14.73 9.26 1.35
C LEU A 129 16.21 9.31 1.77
N TYR A 130 16.79 8.17 2.15
CA TYR A 130 18.22 8.08 2.44
C TYR A 130 19.09 8.50 1.24
N VAL A 131 18.77 8.01 0.05
CA VAL A 131 19.50 8.36 -1.19
C VAL A 131 19.42 9.86 -1.45
N LEU A 132 18.22 10.45 -1.32
CA LEU A 132 18.01 11.88 -1.49
C LEU A 132 18.79 12.70 -0.44
N ALA A 133 18.65 12.36 0.85
CA ALA A 133 19.36 13.05 1.92
C ALA A 133 20.88 13.06 1.70
N ARG A 134 21.43 11.93 1.25
CA ARG A 134 22.85 11.81 0.95
C ARG A 134 23.34 12.63 -0.24
N GLN A 135 22.46 13.07 -1.11
CA GLN A 135 22.82 13.97 -2.23
C GLN A 135 22.94 15.44 -1.81
N TYR A 136 22.27 15.81 -0.72
CA TYR A 136 22.18 17.20 -0.25
C TYR A 136 22.99 17.46 1.04
N LEU A 137 23.46 16.41 1.70
CA LEU A 137 24.33 16.46 2.89
C LEU A 137 25.76 16.00 2.54
#